data_6ef395989eb9498176fa9f2d9fabbc2b
#
_entry.id   6ef395989eb9498176fa9f2d9fabbc2b
#
_cell.length_a   1.000
_cell.length_b   1.000
_cell.length_c   1.000
_cell.angle_alpha   90.00
_cell.angle_beta   90.00
_cell.angle_gamma   90.00
#
_symmetry.space_group_name_H-M   'P 1'
#
loop_
_entity.id
_entity.type
_entity.pdbx_description
1 polymer ?
#
loop_
_entity_poly.entity_id
_entity_poly.type
_entity_poly.pdbx_seq_one_letter_code
_entity_poly.pdbx_strand_id
1 'polypeptide(L)'
;MIQGIDYAAIAPPLIVVLAAIALLLADAFDVPRRVLGAVSGGALAAALIAVVALASGGRRATFCLPGGLRGNGPASCSYVADDFTLLFQGVVLAAAVVVVLLSLREIADARMPAGEYHFLLLAAITGALVLVAARDLILLVVALETLSLPVFALVALRRYDGVASEAAVKLFLVSVVSAAIMLFGISMVYGATGAMHLDRIAPALQRLPDHLSPVAGVGVVLVLAGFAFKVAAVPFHFWAPDVYQGAPLPVAAFLSVVSKAAGFAGLTIVLALGFPAYGHVWGPVVAVLAAVTMTLGNLLALRQRTAIRLLAWSSIAQSGYMLAPLAVGPRRLPEAVAATIAYVALYAVMNLGAFAVVIGYGARGKRFAALDDFRGLARTRPAAGAALAFFLICLAGLPPGVMGLFAKVVVFRATVAGGVTWLAVVMAVNTVIGLYYYLAWAARLFAAPAERPSAPVLAEPGPAVRAAVAATAAGALVLTVAPQLVLQAVTAAS
;
A
#
# COMPACT_ATOMS: atom_id res chain seq x y z
N MET A 1 -16.26 -17.51 -30.30
CA MET A 1 -15.27 -16.42 -30.54
C MET A 1 -14.13 -16.57 -29.53
N ILE A 2 -12.92 -16.88 -29.97
CA ILE A 2 -11.75 -16.96 -29.09
C ILE A 2 -11.30 -15.51 -28.87
N GLN A 3 -11.30 -15.06 -27.63
CA GLN A 3 -10.81 -13.72 -27.26
C GLN A 3 -9.26 -13.75 -27.35
N GLY A 4 -8.68 -12.85 -28.14
CA GLY A 4 -7.23 -12.71 -28.18
C GLY A 4 -6.70 -12.18 -26.84
N ILE A 5 -5.79 -12.93 -26.21
CA ILE A 5 -5.14 -12.53 -24.95
C ILE A 5 -3.78 -11.93 -25.26
N ASP A 6 -3.52 -10.71 -24.82
CA ASP A 6 -2.17 -10.12 -24.85
C ASP A 6 -1.38 -10.61 -23.62
N TYR A 7 -0.63 -11.70 -23.82
CA TYR A 7 0.19 -12.29 -22.76
C TYR A 7 1.31 -11.36 -22.30
N ALA A 8 1.78 -10.44 -23.13
CA ALA A 8 2.78 -9.47 -22.73
C ALA A 8 2.21 -8.48 -21.73
N ALA A 9 0.96 -8.02 -21.93
CA ALA A 9 0.30 -7.11 -21.00
C ALA A 9 0.16 -7.72 -19.59
N ILE A 10 -0.13 -9.02 -19.49
CA ILE A 10 -0.31 -9.72 -18.20
C ILE A 10 0.97 -10.40 -17.70
N ALA A 11 2.11 -10.23 -18.37
CA ALA A 11 3.34 -10.91 -17.99
C ALA A 11 3.76 -10.69 -16.53
N PRO A 12 3.72 -9.46 -15.96
CA PRO A 12 4.12 -9.26 -14.57
C PRO A 12 3.29 -10.09 -13.56
N PRO A 13 1.95 -10.04 -13.52
CA PRO A 13 1.19 -10.88 -12.61
C PRO A 13 1.26 -12.38 -12.96
N LEU A 14 1.42 -12.73 -14.25
CA LEU A 14 1.53 -14.12 -14.69
C LEU A 14 2.82 -14.77 -14.16
N ILE A 15 3.97 -14.10 -14.24
CA ILE A 15 5.25 -14.57 -13.69
C ILE A 15 5.10 -14.84 -12.18
N VAL A 16 4.49 -13.92 -11.45
CA VAL A 16 4.36 -14.03 -9.99
C VAL A 16 3.42 -15.17 -9.60
N VAL A 17 2.27 -15.34 -10.25
CA VAL A 17 1.33 -16.43 -9.92
C VAL A 17 1.87 -17.81 -10.30
N LEU A 18 2.57 -17.92 -11.42
CA LEU A 18 3.20 -19.20 -11.81
C LEU A 18 4.30 -19.58 -10.82
N ALA A 19 5.10 -18.61 -10.37
CA ALA A 19 6.08 -18.83 -9.32
C ALA A 19 5.43 -19.22 -7.98
N ALA A 20 4.30 -18.60 -7.61
CA ALA A 20 3.55 -18.97 -6.40
C ALA A 20 3.15 -20.45 -6.42
N ILE A 21 2.54 -20.91 -7.53
CA ILE A 21 2.14 -22.30 -7.69
C ILE A 21 3.36 -23.23 -7.68
N ALA A 22 4.40 -22.88 -8.41
CA ALA A 22 5.62 -23.68 -8.47
C ALA A 22 6.28 -23.85 -7.09
N LEU A 23 6.28 -22.79 -6.26
CA LEU A 23 6.84 -22.84 -4.90
C LEU A 23 6.02 -23.72 -3.96
N LEU A 24 4.69 -23.67 -4.05
CA LEU A 24 3.83 -24.54 -3.26
C LEU A 24 4.05 -26.01 -3.62
N LEU A 25 4.18 -26.30 -4.91
CA LEU A 25 4.49 -27.65 -5.38
C LEU A 25 5.91 -28.08 -4.99
N ALA A 26 6.90 -27.21 -5.10
CA ALA A 26 8.29 -27.51 -4.72
C ALA A 26 8.44 -27.82 -3.22
N ASP A 27 7.67 -27.16 -2.36
CA ASP A 27 7.66 -27.41 -0.91
C ASP A 27 7.18 -28.83 -0.59
N ALA A 28 6.23 -29.37 -1.37
CA ALA A 28 5.77 -30.75 -1.24
C ALA A 28 6.87 -31.80 -1.53
N PHE A 29 7.98 -31.40 -2.17
CA PHE A 29 9.16 -32.22 -2.41
C PHE A 29 10.35 -31.88 -1.49
N ASP A 30 10.07 -31.26 -0.33
CA ASP A 30 11.08 -30.89 0.68
C ASP A 30 12.21 -30.01 0.16
N VAL A 31 11.94 -29.13 -0.80
CA VAL A 31 12.94 -28.18 -1.33
C VAL A 31 13.42 -27.24 -0.20
N PRO A 32 14.75 -27.01 -0.08
CA PRO A 32 15.31 -26.20 1.00
C PRO A 32 14.71 -24.77 1.04
N ARG A 33 14.37 -24.27 2.23
CA ARG A 33 13.78 -22.91 2.44
C ARG A 33 14.55 -21.79 1.75
N ARG A 34 15.89 -21.90 1.66
CA ARG A 34 16.75 -20.91 0.98
C ARG A 34 16.46 -20.84 -0.52
N VAL A 35 16.16 -21.99 -1.13
CA VAL A 35 15.81 -22.06 -2.57
C VAL A 35 14.42 -21.45 -2.78
N LEU A 36 13.43 -21.77 -1.93
CA LEU A 36 12.10 -21.18 -2.02
C LEU A 36 12.16 -19.65 -1.93
N GLY A 37 12.95 -19.12 -0.99
CA GLY A 37 13.16 -17.67 -0.87
C GLY A 37 13.87 -17.05 -2.07
N ALA A 38 14.89 -17.72 -2.61
CA ALA A 38 15.62 -17.25 -3.80
C ALA A 38 14.73 -17.24 -5.05
N VAL A 39 13.90 -18.27 -5.26
CA VAL A 39 12.93 -18.34 -6.37
C VAL A 39 11.88 -17.25 -6.24
N SER A 40 11.37 -17.00 -5.02
CA SER A 40 10.43 -15.89 -4.77
C SER A 40 11.03 -14.54 -5.15
N GLY A 41 12.24 -14.25 -4.68
CA GLY A 41 12.96 -13.02 -5.01
C GLY A 41 13.26 -12.91 -6.50
N GLY A 42 13.68 -14.01 -7.14
CA GLY A 42 13.96 -14.08 -8.58
C GLY A 42 12.71 -13.84 -9.43
N ALA A 43 11.57 -14.41 -9.05
CA ALA A 43 10.31 -14.20 -9.75
C ALA A 43 9.84 -12.73 -9.67
N LEU A 44 9.97 -12.09 -8.50
CA LEU A 44 9.65 -10.67 -8.34
C LEU A 44 10.59 -9.78 -9.15
N ALA A 45 11.89 -10.10 -9.20
CA ALA A 45 12.84 -9.40 -10.02
C ALA A 45 12.54 -9.57 -11.53
N ALA A 46 12.18 -10.77 -11.97
CA ALA A 46 11.76 -11.03 -13.35
C ALA A 46 10.49 -10.27 -13.72
N ALA A 47 9.50 -10.23 -12.82
CA ALA A 47 8.28 -9.44 -13.01
C ALA A 47 8.60 -7.93 -13.08
N LEU A 48 9.53 -7.42 -12.27
CA LEU A 48 9.97 -6.03 -12.32
C LEU A 48 10.67 -5.70 -13.64
N ILE A 49 11.52 -6.60 -14.15
CA ILE A 49 12.14 -6.47 -15.49
C ILE A 49 11.06 -6.43 -16.57
N ALA A 50 10.02 -7.28 -16.47
CA ALA A 50 8.90 -7.26 -17.41
C ALA A 50 8.15 -5.92 -17.38
N VAL A 51 7.91 -5.32 -16.20
CA VAL A 51 7.32 -3.98 -16.06
C VAL A 51 8.18 -2.93 -16.77
N VAL A 52 9.50 -2.94 -16.55
CA VAL A 52 10.42 -1.98 -17.20
C VAL A 52 10.42 -2.16 -18.72
N ALA A 53 10.41 -3.41 -19.21
CA ALA A 53 10.33 -3.70 -20.65
C ALA A 53 9.00 -3.23 -21.26
N LEU A 54 7.88 -3.34 -20.53
CA LEU A 54 6.57 -2.87 -20.98
C LEU A 54 6.50 -1.34 -21.05
N ALA A 55 7.21 -0.63 -20.17
CA ALA A 55 7.22 0.83 -20.14
C ALA A 55 7.72 1.47 -21.44
N SER A 56 8.55 0.75 -22.22
CA SER A 56 9.00 1.21 -23.55
C SER A 56 8.02 0.89 -24.69
N GLY A 57 7.00 0.04 -24.45
CA GLY A 57 6.12 -0.51 -25.47
C GLY A 57 4.78 0.20 -25.69
N GLY A 58 4.50 1.24 -24.91
CA GLY A 58 3.22 1.95 -24.93
C GLY A 58 2.06 1.18 -24.28
N ARG A 59 0.86 1.79 -24.31
CA ARG A 59 -0.34 1.23 -23.70
C ARG A 59 -0.75 -0.11 -24.32
N ARG A 60 -0.94 -1.13 -23.49
CA ARG A 60 -1.46 -2.45 -23.85
C ARG A 60 -2.75 -2.76 -23.11
N ALA A 61 -3.63 -3.57 -23.70
CA ALA A 61 -4.90 -3.93 -23.09
C ALA A 61 -5.32 -5.35 -23.49
N THR A 62 -5.95 -6.06 -22.58
CA THR A 62 -6.46 -7.41 -22.81
C THR A 62 -7.77 -7.63 -22.08
N PHE A 63 -8.43 -8.77 -22.34
CA PHE A 63 -9.79 -9.06 -21.85
C PHE A 63 -10.78 -7.97 -22.27
N CYS A 64 -10.77 -7.65 -23.58
CA CYS A 64 -11.62 -6.62 -24.14
C CYS A 64 -12.95 -7.17 -24.60
N LEU A 65 -14.01 -6.35 -24.55
CA LEU A 65 -15.34 -6.74 -25.03
C LEU A 65 -15.30 -7.11 -26.51
N PRO A 66 -15.93 -8.22 -26.89
CA PRO A 66 -16.06 -8.64 -28.30
C PRO A 66 -16.75 -7.58 -29.17
N GLY A 67 -16.42 -7.54 -30.46
CA GLY A 67 -16.96 -6.54 -31.42
C GLY A 67 -18.47 -6.41 -31.40
N GLY A 68 -19.20 -7.51 -31.29
CA GLY A 68 -20.68 -7.51 -31.23
C GLY A 68 -21.31 -6.86 -29.99
N LEU A 69 -20.51 -6.66 -28.92
CA LEU A 69 -20.95 -6.01 -27.68
C LEU A 69 -20.38 -4.59 -27.50
N ARG A 70 -19.54 -4.14 -28.44
CA ARG A 70 -18.86 -2.82 -28.35
C ARG A 70 -19.78 -1.66 -28.69
N GLY A 71 -20.78 -1.83 -29.56
CA GLY A 71 -21.42 -0.72 -30.25
C GLY A 71 -20.41 0.02 -31.15
N ASN A 72 -20.62 1.29 -31.42
CA ASN A 72 -19.72 2.12 -32.23
C ASN A 72 -18.56 2.76 -31.45
N GLY A 73 -18.32 2.34 -30.20
CA GLY A 73 -17.28 2.90 -29.32
C GLY A 73 -15.95 2.15 -29.35
N PRO A 74 -14.91 2.72 -28.72
CA PRO A 74 -13.65 2.01 -28.51
C PRO A 74 -13.82 0.75 -27.69
N ALA A 75 -12.84 -0.15 -27.75
CA ALA A 75 -12.87 -1.40 -26.99
C ALA A 75 -12.70 -1.13 -25.50
N SER A 76 -13.74 -1.43 -24.70
CA SER A 76 -13.61 -1.49 -23.23
C SER A 76 -12.90 -2.76 -22.85
N CYS A 77 -11.80 -2.66 -22.11
CA CYS A 77 -10.96 -3.79 -21.71
C CYS A 77 -10.87 -3.84 -20.18
N SER A 78 -10.90 -5.05 -19.62
CA SER A 78 -10.86 -5.24 -18.17
C SER A 78 -9.48 -5.02 -17.58
N TYR A 79 -8.42 -5.37 -18.31
CA TYR A 79 -7.03 -5.21 -17.90
C TYR A 79 -6.29 -4.27 -18.85
N VAL A 80 -5.66 -3.23 -18.30
CA VAL A 80 -4.89 -2.25 -19.07
C VAL A 80 -3.54 -2.02 -18.40
N ALA A 81 -2.48 -2.19 -19.18
CA ALA A 81 -1.10 -1.84 -18.82
C ALA A 81 -0.76 -0.50 -19.50
N ASP A 82 -0.98 0.58 -18.79
CA ASP A 82 -0.59 1.96 -19.12
C ASP A 82 0.46 2.47 -18.12
N ASP A 83 0.95 3.68 -18.30
CA ASP A 83 2.00 4.25 -17.45
C ASP A 83 1.59 4.29 -15.97
N PHE A 84 0.33 4.56 -15.67
CA PHE A 84 -0.22 4.49 -14.31
C PHE A 84 -0.06 3.08 -13.72
N THR A 85 -0.50 2.08 -14.47
CA THR A 85 -0.42 0.68 -14.06
C THR A 85 1.02 0.23 -13.85
N LEU A 86 1.90 0.51 -14.82
CA LEU A 86 3.30 0.11 -14.76
C LEU A 86 4.05 0.77 -13.61
N LEU A 87 3.77 2.05 -13.33
CA LEU A 87 4.35 2.75 -12.18
C LEU A 87 3.96 2.08 -10.85
N PHE A 88 2.67 1.82 -10.64
CA PHE A 88 2.22 1.15 -9.43
C PHE A 88 2.71 -0.29 -9.33
N GLN A 89 2.73 -1.05 -10.44
CA GLN A 89 3.31 -2.39 -10.46
C GLN A 89 4.79 -2.35 -10.10
N GLY A 90 5.54 -1.36 -10.58
CA GLY A 90 6.93 -1.13 -10.20
C GLY A 90 7.11 -0.88 -8.70
N VAL A 91 6.31 0.00 -8.11
CA VAL A 91 6.32 0.27 -6.66
C VAL A 91 5.97 -0.97 -5.85
N VAL A 92 4.92 -1.71 -6.24
CA VAL A 92 4.48 -2.95 -5.60
C VAL A 92 5.59 -4.01 -5.63
N LEU A 93 6.19 -4.25 -6.79
CA LEU A 93 7.22 -5.28 -6.97
C LEU A 93 8.52 -4.91 -6.24
N ALA A 94 8.97 -3.66 -6.33
CA ALA A 94 10.15 -3.20 -5.60
C ALA A 94 9.98 -3.34 -4.08
N ALA A 95 8.81 -2.95 -3.56
CA ALA A 95 8.47 -3.13 -2.16
C ALA A 95 8.37 -4.62 -1.77
N ALA A 96 7.79 -5.46 -2.63
CA ALA A 96 7.66 -6.90 -2.42
C ALA A 96 9.02 -7.61 -2.33
N VAL A 97 10.01 -7.22 -3.15
CA VAL A 97 11.39 -7.74 -3.04
C VAL A 97 11.96 -7.47 -1.64
N VAL A 98 11.79 -6.25 -1.13
CA VAL A 98 12.25 -5.91 0.22
C VAL A 98 11.51 -6.75 1.28
N VAL A 99 10.20 -6.94 1.14
CA VAL A 99 9.42 -7.78 2.05
C VAL A 99 9.92 -9.23 2.04
N VAL A 100 10.22 -9.81 0.87
CA VAL A 100 10.79 -11.16 0.78
C VAL A 100 12.13 -11.24 1.51
N LEU A 101 13.03 -10.26 1.32
CA LEU A 101 14.33 -10.22 2.03
C LEU A 101 14.14 -10.18 3.56
N LEU A 102 13.17 -9.43 4.06
CA LEU A 102 12.83 -9.37 5.48
C LEU A 102 12.23 -10.68 5.99
N SER A 103 11.50 -11.40 5.14
CA SER A 103 10.79 -12.64 5.50
C SER A 103 11.72 -13.82 5.73
N LEU A 104 12.86 -13.91 5.02
CA LEU A 104 13.76 -15.07 5.06
C LEU A 104 14.20 -15.43 6.49
N ARG A 105 14.49 -14.42 7.29
CA ARG A 105 14.89 -14.61 8.68
C ARG A 105 13.70 -14.95 9.57
N GLU A 106 12.60 -14.24 9.43
CA GLU A 106 11.38 -14.42 10.23
C GLU A 106 10.80 -15.83 10.09
N ILE A 107 10.79 -16.36 8.85
CA ILE A 107 10.35 -17.74 8.55
C ILE A 107 11.23 -18.76 9.30
N ALA A 108 12.56 -18.53 9.32
CA ALA A 108 13.49 -19.44 9.98
C ALA A 108 13.37 -19.37 11.50
N ASP A 109 13.34 -18.17 12.08
CA ASP A 109 13.29 -17.93 13.53
C ASP A 109 11.95 -18.39 14.14
N ALA A 110 10.82 -18.14 13.45
CA ALA A 110 9.48 -18.53 13.90
C ALA A 110 9.07 -19.95 13.47
N ARG A 111 9.93 -20.68 12.75
CA ARG A 111 9.65 -22.02 12.21
C ARG A 111 8.35 -22.09 11.41
N MET A 112 8.06 -21.03 10.66
CA MET A 112 6.87 -21.01 9.81
C MET A 112 7.05 -21.92 8.59
N PRO A 113 5.95 -22.47 8.03
CA PRO A 113 5.99 -23.26 6.82
C PRO A 113 6.38 -22.33 5.65
N ALA A 114 7.51 -22.62 5.01
CA ALA A 114 8.13 -21.70 4.06
C ALA A 114 7.40 -21.68 2.70
N GLY A 115 6.96 -22.83 2.21
CA GLY A 115 6.24 -22.94 0.95
C GLY A 115 4.92 -22.20 0.98
N GLU A 116 4.10 -22.47 2.01
CA GLU A 116 2.82 -21.80 2.21
C GLU A 116 2.99 -20.29 2.40
N TYR A 117 4.02 -19.87 3.16
CA TYR A 117 4.30 -18.45 3.34
C TYR A 117 4.58 -17.75 2.01
N HIS A 118 5.49 -18.30 1.21
CA HIS A 118 5.86 -17.72 -0.08
C HIS A 118 4.71 -17.79 -1.09
N PHE A 119 3.96 -18.90 -1.13
CA PHE A 119 2.77 -19.03 -1.95
C PHE A 119 1.74 -17.93 -1.63
N LEU A 120 1.37 -17.79 -0.35
CA LEU A 120 0.37 -16.81 0.08
C LEU A 120 0.85 -15.38 -0.17
N LEU A 121 2.13 -15.09 0.07
CA LEU A 121 2.71 -13.78 -0.19
C LEU A 121 2.67 -13.43 -1.68
N LEU A 122 3.11 -14.33 -2.55
CA LEU A 122 3.11 -14.12 -4.00
C LEU A 122 1.68 -14.06 -4.58
N ALA A 123 0.75 -14.85 -4.05
CA ALA A 123 -0.67 -14.77 -4.43
C ALA A 123 -1.25 -13.39 -4.08
N ALA A 124 -0.97 -12.86 -2.88
CA ALA A 124 -1.37 -11.52 -2.50
C ALA A 124 -0.74 -10.44 -3.41
N ILE A 125 0.54 -10.58 -3.77
CA ILE A 125 1.23 -9.67 -4.70
C ILE A 125 0.59 -9.74 -6.08
N THR A 126 0.23 -10.93 -6.57
CA THR A 126 -0.50 -11.09 -7.84
C THR A 126 -1.80 -10.30 -7.82
N GLY A 127 -2.59 -10.42 -6.74
CA GLY A 127 -3.80 -9.61 -6.56
C GLY A 127 -3.53 -8.11 -6.60
N ALA A 128 -2.44 -7.65 -5.97
CA ALA A 128 -2.03 -6.24 -6.03
C ALA A 128 -1.68 -5.78 -7.45
N LEU A 129 -0.95 -6.59 -8.22
CA LEU A 129 -0.56 -6.28 -9.60
C LEU A 129 -1.76 -6.23 -10.55
N VAL A 130 -2.76 -7.10 -10.34
CA VAL A 130 -4.00 -7.10 -11.13
C VAL A 130 -4.90 -5.93 -10.73
N LEU A 131 -5.00 -5.60 -9.44
CA LEU A 131 -5.83 -4.51 -8.93
C LEU A 131 -5.47 -3.16 -9.57
N VAL A 132 -4.19 -2.87 -9.71
CA VAL A 132 -3.72 -1.60 -10.30
C VAL A 132 -3.97 -1.51 -11.81
N ALA A 133 -4.20 -2.65 -12.46
CA ALA A 133 -4.48 -2.74 -13.89
C ALA A 133 -5.98 -2.86 -14.22
N ALA A 134 -6.83 -3.03 -13.20
CA ALA A 134 -8.27 -3.26 -13.39
C ALA A 134 -8.97 -2.01 -13.95
N ARG A 135 -9.82 -2.20 -14.97
CA ARG A 135 -10.63 -1.15 -15.60
C ARG A 135 -12.12 -1.49 -15.62
N ASP A 136 -12.52 -2.54 -14.91
CA ASP A 136 -13.92 -2.86 -14.62
C ASP A 136 -14.11 -3.25 -13.15
N LEU A 137 -15.34 -3.11 -12.67
CA LEU A 137 -15.66 -3.33 -11.25
C LEU A 137 -15.56 -4.79 -10.83
N ILE A 138 -15.74 -5.75 -11.75
CA ILE A 138 -15.65 -7.19 -11.43
C ILE A 138 -14.18 -7.57 -11.22
N LEU A 139 -13.31 -7.25 -12.19
CA LEU A 139 -11.88 -7.54 -12.08
C LEU A 139 -11.27 -6.83 -10.85
N LEU A 140 -11.74 -5.62 -10.55
CA LEU A 140 -11.31 -4.86 -9.40
C LEU A 140 -11.62 -5.57 -8.08
N VAL A 141 -12.86 -6.09 -7.91
CA VAL A 141 -13.23 -6.87 -6.72
C VAL A 141 -12.45 -8.18 -6.64
N VAL A 142 -12.37 -8.92 -7.74
CA VAL A 142 -11.62 -10.20 -7.78
C VAL A 142 -10.15 -9.97 -7.42
N ALA A 143 -9.53 -8.92 -7.95
CA ALA A 143 -8.15 -8.58 -7.63
C ALA A 143 -7.97 -8.15 -6.16
N LEU A 144 -8.93 -7.37 -5.62
CA LEU A 144 -8.94 -6.94 -4.23
C LEU A 144 -9.04 -8.13 -3.27
N GLU A 145 -9.91 -9.11 -3.58
CA GLU A 145 -10.04 -10.31 -2.77
C GLU A 145 -8.84 -11.26 -2.95
N THR A 146 -8.28 -11.37 -4.16
CA THR A 146 -7.03 -12.11 -4.40
C THR A 146 -5.87 -11.52 -3.60
N LEU A 147 -5.84 -10.20 -3.40
CA LEU A 147 -4.87 -9.55 -2.51
C LEU A 147 -5.19 -9.82 -1.03
N SER A 148 -6.47 -9.92 -0.63
CA SER A 148 -6.90 -9.92 0.77
C SER A 148 -6.90 -11.32 1.40
N LEU A 149 -7.47 -12.31 0.70
CA LEU A 149 -7.66 -13.68 1.23
C LEU A 149 -6.34 -14.35 1.67
N PRO A 150 -5.26 -14.33 0.87
CA PRO A 150 -3.99 -14.91 1.31
C PRO A 150 -3.41 -14.21 2.53
N VAL A 151 -3.66 -12.91 2.71
CA VAL A 151 -3.15 -12.14 3.86
C VAL A 151 -3.79 -12.57 5.15
N PHE A 152 -5.07 -12.98 5.17
CA PHE A 152 -5.70 -13.50 6.39
C PHE A 152 -4.95 -14.73 6.90
N ALA A 153 -4.59 -15.65 6.00
CA ALA A 153 -3.80 -16.81 6.32
C ALA A 153 -2.36 -16.43 6.75
N LEU A 154 -1.71 -15.49 6.04
CA LEU A 154 -0.38 -15.00 6.39
C LEU A 154 -0.32 -14.42 7.81
N VAL A 155 -1.34 -13.67 8.22
CA VAL A 155 -1.42 -13.10 9.58
C VAL A 155 -1.53 -14.19 10.64
N ALA A 156 -2.29 -15.25 10.36
CA ALA A 156 -2.50 -16.38 11.25
C ALA A 156 -1.39 -17.45 11.22
N LEU A 157 -0.37 -17.32 10.36
CA LEU A 157 0.56 -18.40 10.03
C LEU A 157 1.48 -18.85 11.19
N ARG A 158 1.63 -18.01 12.22
CA ARG A 158 2.34 -18.40 13.45
C ARG A 158 1.48 -19.37 14.25
N ARG A 159 1.92 -20.63 14.32
CA ARG A 159 1.22 -21.68 15.06
C ARG A 159 1.20 -21.38 16.57
N TYR A 160 0.08 -21.70 17.23
CA TYR A 160 -0.13 -21.55 18.68
C TYR A 160 0.04 -20.11 19.20
N ASP A 161 -0.20 -19.13 18.34
CA ASP A 161 -0.11 -17.71 18.68
C ASP A 161 -1.52 -17.07 18.73
N GLY A 162 -2.07 -16.95 19.94
CA GLY A 162 -3.42 -16.39 20.14
C GLY A 162 -3.56 -14.95 19.65
N VAL A 163 -2.49 -14.13 19.74
CA VAL A 163 -2.52 -12.75 19.27
C VAL A 163 -2.54 -12.68 17.75
N ALA A 164 -1.80 -13.58 17.06
CA ALA A 164 -1.85 -13.69 15.61
C ALA A 164 -3.23 -14.15 15.13
N SER A 165 -3.81 -15.14 15.79
CA SER A 165 -5.14 -15.67 15.49
C SER A 165 -6.23 -14.60 15.69
N GLU A 166 -6.20 -13.85 16.80
CA GLU A 166 -7.09 -12.72 17.06
C GLU A 166 -6.97 -11.64 15.99
N ALA A 167 -5.74 -11.26 15.64
CA ALA A 167 -5.48 -10.27 14.59
C ALA A 167 -6.02 -10.72 13.22
N ALA A 168 -5.84 -11.99 12.86
CA ALA A 168 -6.36 -12.56 11.63
C ALA A 168 -7.90 -12.55 11.58
N VAL A 169 -8.56 -12.95 12.67
CA VAL A 169 -10.03 -12.92 12.76
C VAL A 169 -10.55 -11.49 12.66
N LYS A 170 -9.93 -10.52 13.35
CA LYS A 170 -10.31 -9.10 13.24
C LYS A 170 -10.18 -8.61 11.81
N LEU A 171 -9.05 -8.91 11.14
CA LEU A 171 -8.84 -8.52 9.75
C LEU A 171 -9.89 -9.15 8.84
N PHE A 172 -10.15 -10.44 8.98
CA PHE A 172 -11.13 -11.18 8.19
C PHE A 172 -12.53 -10.58 8.33
N LEU A 173 -13.02 -10.40 9.57
CA LEU A 173 -14.37 -9.90 9.81
C LEU A 173 -14.57 -8.49 9.23
N VAL A 174 -13.63 -7.57 9.47
CA VAL A 174 -13.73 -6.21 8.95
C VAL A 174 -13.61 -6.19 7.42
N SER A 175 -12.75 -7.04 6.85
CA SER A 175 -12.59 -7.16 5.40
C SER A 175 -13.87 -7.67 4.72
N VAL A 176 -14.46 -8.74 5.22
CA VAL A 176 -15.69 -9.32 4.66
C VAL A 176 -16.84 -8.33 4.71
N VAL A 177 -17.03 -7.64 5.83
CA VAL A 177 -18.07 -6.60 5.95
C VAL A 177 -17.81 -5.45 4.96
N SER A 178 -16.56 -5.00 4.84
CA SER A 178 -16.20 -3.92 3.91
C SER A 178 -16.37 -4.34 2.44
N ALA A 179 -16.04 -5.59 2.11
CA ALA A 179 -16.25 -6.16 0.78
C ALA A 179 -17.75 -6.26 0.45
N ALA A 180 -18.58 -6.70 1.41
CA ALA A 180 -20.02 -6.77 1.22
C ALA A 180 -20.64 -5.37 0.99
N ILE A 181 -20.20 -4.35 1.74
CA ILE A 181 -20.61 -2.96 1.54
C ILE A 181 -20.21 -2.47 0.14
N MET A 182 -18.97 -2.76 -0.29
CA MET A 182 -18.48 -2.37 -1.62
C MET A 182 -19.26 -3.07 -2.73
N LEU A 183 -19.51 -4.38 -2.62
CA LEU A 183 -20.27 -5.15 -3.59
C LEU A 183 -21.72 -4.66 -3.70
N PHE A 184 -22.33 -4.29 -2.58
CA PHE A 184 -23.65 -3.66 -2.57
C PHE A 184 -23.63 -2.31 -3.30
N GLY A 185 -22.62 -1.50 -3.06
CA GLY A 185 -22.41 -0.24 -3.80
C GLY A 185 -22.22 -0.47 -5.30
N ILE A 186 -21.43 -1.45 -5.70
CA ILE A 186 -21.24 -1.86 -7.11
C ILE A 186 -22.57 -2.30 -7.73
N SER A 187 -23.36 -3.08 -7.01
CA SER A 187 -24.68 -3.52 -7.46
C SER A 187 -25.64 -2.34 -7.74
N MET A 188 -25.61 -1.30 -6.86
CA MET A 188 -26.40 -0.08 -7.07
C MET A 188 -25.92 0.71 -8.30
N VAL A 189 -24.60 0.88 -8.47
CA VAL A 189 -24.04 1.52 -9.66
C VAL A 189 -24.39 0.77 -10.92
N TYR A 190 -24.26 -0.57 -10.91
CA TYR A 190 -24.64 -1.40 -12.04
C TYR A 190 -26.14 -1.32 -12.34
N GLY A 191 -26.99 -1.40 -11.32
CA GLY A 191 -28.44 -1.27 -11.48
C GLY A 191 -28.86 0.06 -12.10
N ALA A 192 -28.15 1.15 -11.76
CA ALA A 192 -28.40 2.47 -12.31
C ALA A 192 -27.86 2.66 -13.74
N THR A 193 -26.69 2.09 -14.05
CA THR A 193 -25.94 2.36 -15.30
C THR A 193 -26.00 1.25 -16.34
N GLY A 194 -26.27 0.02 -15.93
CA GLY A 194 -26.16 -1.18 -16.78
C GLY A 194 -24.74 -1.51 -17.22
N ALA A 195 -23.70 -0.90 -16.60
CA ALA A 195 -22.32 -1.02 -17.03
C ALA A 195 -21.39 -1.47 -15.89
N MET A 196 -20.38 -2.29 -16.23
CA MET A 196 -19.31 -2.71 -15.31
C MET A 196 -17.95 -2.09 -15.63
N HIS A 197 -17.68 -1.76 -16.89
CA HIS A 197 -16.45 -1.11 -17.32
C HIS A 197 -16.48 0.36 -16.96
N LEU A 198 -15.39 0.87 -16.35
CA LEU A 198 -15.31 2.24 -15.82
C LEU A 198 -15.50 3.30 -16.90
N ASP A 199 -14.97 3.07 -18.10
CA ASP A 199 -15.14 3.94 -19.27
C ASP A 199 -16.59 4.02 -19.80
N ARG A 200 -17.44 3.04 -19.45
CA ARG A 200 -18.88 3.03 -19.77
C ARG A 200 -19.73 3.57 -18.62
N ILE A 201 -19.29 3.36 -17.38
CA ILE A 201 -19.98 3.87 -16.19
C ILE A 201 -19.99 5.41 -16.18
N ALA A 202 -18.86 6.06 -16.46
CA ALA A 202 -18.74 7.52 -16.40
C ALA A 202 -19.75 8.25 -17.30
N PRO A 203 -19.88 7.94 -18.60
CA PRO A 203 -20.89 8.59 -19.45
C PRO A 203 -22.33 8.15 -19.10
N ALA A 204 -22.56 6.93 -18.60
CA ALA A 204 -23.87 6.50 -18.16
C ALA A 204 -24.34 7.30 -16.94
N LEU A 205 -23.47 7.54 -15.97
CA LEU A 205 -23.77 8.37 -14.79
C LEU A 205 -24.12 9.82 -15.14
N GLN A 206 -23.56 10.36 -16.22
CA GLN A 206 -23.89 11.74 -16.69
C GLN A 206 -25.28 11.86 -17.30
N ARG A 207 -25.87 10.76 -17.75
CA ARG A 207 -27.15 10.70 -18.44
C ARG A 207 -28.26 10.04 -17.63
N LEU A 208 -28.00 9.83 -16.32
CA LEU A 208 -29.00 9.19 -15.46
C LEU A 208 -30.24 10.08 -15.30
N PRO A 209 -31.44 9.46 -15.32
CA PRO A 209 -32.65 10.13 -14.87
C PRO A 209 -32.56 10.58 -13.41
N ASP A 210 -33.19 11.71 -13.07
CA ASP A 210 -33.09 12.32 -11.73
C ASP A 210 -33.48 11.37 -10.60
N HIS A 211 -34.45 10.48 -10.82
CA HIS A 211 -34.90 9.50 -9.81
C HIS A 211 -33.86 8.41 -9.50
N LEU A 212 -32.91 8.13 -10.40
CA LEU A 212 -31.82 7.15 -10.21
C LEU A 212 -30.54 7.78 -9.67
N SER A 213 -30.39 9.10 -9.78
CA SER A 213 -29.20 9.84 -9.33
C SER A 213 -28.89 9.62 -7.85
N PRO A 214 -29.85 9.65 -6.89
CA PRO A 214 -29.55 9.36 -5.47
C PRO A 214 -29.06 7.93 -5.25
N VAL A 215 -29.65 6.95 -5.97
CA VAL A 215 -29.23 5.53 -5.88
C VAL A 215 -27.77 5.36 -6.31
N ALA A 216 -27.41 5.95 -7.45
CA ALA A 216 -26.02 5.94 -7.92
C ALA A 216 -25.07 6.65 -6.94
N GLY A 217 -25.50 7.78 -6.36
CA GLY A 217 -24.71 8.51 -5.35
C GLY A 217 -24.42 7.67 -4.11
N VAL A 218 -25.42 6.98 -3.59
CA VAL A 218 -25.23 6.03 -2.47
C VAL A 218 -24.30 4.91 -2.89
N GLY A 219 -24.47 4.34 -4.08
CA GLY A 219 -23.59 3.29 -4.62
C GLY A 219 -22.13 3.74 -4.67
N VAL A 220 -21.86 4.95 -5.14
CA VAL A 220 -20.52 5.55 -5.17
C VAL A 220 -19.91 5.64 -3.76
N VAL A 221 -20.67 6.13 -2.77
CA VAL A 221 -20.19 6.23 -1.38
C VAL A 221 -19.91 4.85 -0.77
N LEU A 222 -20.71 3.84 -1.06
CA LEU A 222 -20.50 2.47 -0.56
C LEU A 222 -19.25 1.82 -1.21
N VAL A 223 -18.98 2.09 -2.50
CA VAL A 223 -17.72 1.65 -3.14
C VAL A 223 -16.51 2.32 -2.47
N LEU A 224 -16.61 3.62 -2.15
CA LEU A 224 -15.58 4.34 -1.40
C LEU A 224 -15.34 3.74 -0.02
N ALA A 225 -16.38 3.31 0.69
CA ALA A 225 -16.25 2.68 2.00
C ALA A 225 -15.41 1.39 1.95
N GLY A 226 -15.55 0.57 0.90
CA GLY A 226 -14.68 -0.59 0.68
C GLY A 226 -13.22 -0.22 0.48
N PHE A 227 -12.93 0.82 -0.30
CA PHE A 227 -11.55 1.32 -0.45
C PHE A 227 -11.04 1.99 0.82
N ALA A 228 -11.88 2.70 1.58
CA ALA A 228 -11.50 3.29 2.86
C ALA A 228 -10.99 2.23 3.85
N PHE A 229 -11.59 1.03 3.88
CA PHE A 229 -11.05 -0.13 4.60
C PHE A 229 -9.64 -0.50 4.07
N LYS A 230 -9.47 -0.62 2.75
CA LYS A 230 -8.22 -1.09 2.14
C LYS A 230 -7.04 -0.15 2.40
N VAL A 231 -7.28 1.17 2.44
CA VAL A 231 -6.26 2.17 2.75
C VAL A 231 -6.16 2.49 4.23
N ALA A 232 -6.94 1.80 5.09
CA ALA A 232 -7.04 2.00 6.52
C ALA A 232 -7.45 3.44 6.90
N ALA A 233 -8.41 4.02 6.17
CA ALA A 233 -9.00 5.31 6.51
C ALA A 233 -10.05 5.16 7.64
N VAL A 234 -10.16 6.18 8.49
CA VAL A 234 -11.18 6.26 9.54
C VAL A 234 -12.56 6.45 8.90
N PRO A 235 -13.60 5.69 9.31
CA PRO A 235 -13.68 4.78 10.47
C PRO A 235 -13.24 3.34 10.21
N PHE A 236 -12.84 2.95 9.03
CA PHE A 236 -12.55 1.56 8.65
C PHE A 236 -11.12 1.08 9.01
N HIS A 237 -10.42 1.77 9.90
CA HIS A 237 -9.01 1.57 10.25
C HIS A 237 -8.73 0.59 11.38
N PHE A 238 -9.75 0.15 12.13
CA PHE A 238 -9.63 -0.58 13.40
C PHE A 238 -8.73 -1.81 13.34
N TRP A 239 -8.67 -2.45 12.19
CA TRP A 239 -7.85 -3.65 11.99
C TRP A 239 -6.35 -3.37 11.99
N ALA A 240 -5.92 -2.19 11.51
CA ALA A 240 -4.52 -1.97 11.16
C ALA A 240 -3.57 -1.99 12.37
N PRO A 241 -3.83 -1.32 13.51
CA PRO A 241 -2.92 -1.35 14.64
C PRO A 241 -2.76 -2.74 15.27
N ASP A 242 -3.85 -3.51 15.36
CA ASP A 242 -3.85 -4.84 15.95
C ASP A 242 -3.23 -5.87 15.01
N VAL A 243 -3.54 -5.78 13.71
CA VAL A 243 -2.97 -6.69 12.70
C VAL A 243 -1.47 -6.44 12.50
N TYR A 244 -1.00 -5.19 12.47
CA TYR A 244 0.44 -4.92 12.34
C TYR A 244 1.21 -5.45 13.54
N GLN A 245 0.62 -5.40 14.73
CA GLN A 245 1.22 -5.95 15.93
C GLN A 245 1.10 -7.48 15.99
N GLY A 246 -0.01 -8.05 15.53
CA GLY A 246 -0.32 -9.48 15.60
C GLY A 246 0.31 -10.32 14.49
N ALA A 247 0.51 -9.78 13.31
CA ALA A 247 1.08 -10.47 12.16
C ALA A 247 2.59 -10.74 12.31
N PRO A 248 3.16 -11.67 11.53
CA PRO A 248 4.59 -11.69 11.28
C PRO A 248 5.06 -10.31 10.78
N LEU A 249 6.18 -9.80 11.30
CA LEU A 249 6.59 -8.42 11.03
C LEU A 249 6.76 -8.08 9.54
N PRO A 250 7.30 -8.96 8.67
CA PRO A 250 7.34 -8.71 7.23
C PRO A 250 5.95 -8.62 6.58
N VAL A 251 4.95 -9.34 7.12
CA VAL A 251 3.55 -9.24 6.66
C VAL A 251 2.96 -7.87 7.05
N ALA A 252 3.28 -7.36 8.24
CA ALA A 252 2.91 -6.01 8.64
C ALA A 252 3.56 -4.95 7.71
N ALA A 253 4.83 -5.12 7.34
CA ALA A 253 5.51 -4.28 6.35
C ALA A 253 4.83 -4.34 4.97
N PHE A 254 4.45 -5.53 4.50
CA PHE A 254 3.68 -5.76 3.28
C PHE A 254 2.35 -5.00 3.30
N LEU A 255 1.57 -5.15 4.36
CA LEU A 255 0.29 -4.47 4.53
C LEU A 255 0.43 -2.95 4.54
N SER A 256 1.49 -2.44 5.17
CA SER A 256 1.72 -1.01 5.32
C SER A 256 2.08 -0.30 4.01
N VAL A 257 2.62 -1.03 3.03
CA VAL A 257 3.12 -0.46 1.77
C VAL A 257 2.44 -1.08 0.56
N VAL A 258 2.62 -2.39 0.31
CA VAL A 258 2.14 -3.03 -0.93
C VAL A 258 0.62 -3.04 -1.01
N SER A 259 -0.05 -3.54 0.03
CA SER A 259 -1.51 -3.58 0.09
C SER A 259 -2.13 -2.18 0.02
N LYS A 260 -1.47 -1.21 0.69
CA LYS A 260 -1.92 0.18 0.70
C LYS A 260 -1.73 0.85 -0.66
N ALA A 261 -0.59 0.68 -1.31
CA ALA A 261 -0.34 1.22 -2.65
C ALA A 261 -1.36 0.71 -3.67
N ALA A 262 -1.63 -0.60 -3.67
CA ALA A 262 -2.65 -1.20 -4.53
C ALA A 262 -4.06 -0.66 -4.20
N GLY A 263 -4.39 -0.46 -2.91
CA GLY A 263 -5.65 0.14 -2.48
C GLY A 263 -5.83 1.58 -2.98
N PHE A 264 -4.79 2.41 -2.88
CA PHE A 264 -4.80 3.78 -3.42
C PHE A 264 -4.90 3.80 -4.94
N ALA A 265 -4.21 2.89 -5.64
CA ALA A 265 -4.33 2.76 -7.08
C ALA A 265 -5.77 2.44 -7.51
N GLY A 266 -6.39 1.41 -6.91
CA GLY A 266 -7.78 1.05 -7.19
C GLY A 266 -8.76 2.17 -6.88
N LEU A 267 -8.62 2.84 -5.72
CA LEU A 267 -9.42 4.02 -5.37
C LEU A 267 -9.29 5.12 -6.42
N THR A 268 -8.07 5.45 -6.80
CA THR A 268 -7.78 6.51 -7.77
C THR A 268 -8.40 6.19 -9.15
N ILE A 269 -8.24 4.95 -9.64
CA ILE A 269 -8.81 4.49 -10.91
C ILE A 269 -10.33 4.63 -10.90
N VAL A 270 -10.99 4.19 -9.84
CA VAL A 270 -12.46 4.22 -9.74
C VAL A 270 -12.97 5.66 -9.71
N LEU A 271 -12.33 6.56 -8.94
CA LEU A 271 -12.71 7.97 -8.87
C LEU A 271 -12.45 8.68 -10.19
N ALA A 272 -11.30 8.44 -10.82
CA ALA A 272 -10.89 9.14 -12.04
C ALA A 272 -11.63 8.67 -13.29
N LEU A 273 -11.81 7.37 -13.45
CA LEU A 273 -12.37 6.79 -14.68
C LEU A 273 -13.85 6.42 -14.55
N GLY A 274 -14.29 5.99 -13.36
CA GLY A 274 -15.66 5.52 -13.16
C GLY A 274 -16.63 6.62 -12.68
N PHE A 275 -16.20 7.44 -11.72
CA PHE A 275 -17.10 8.32 -10.97
C PHE A 275 -16.82 9.82 -11.09
N PRO A 276 -16.24 10.36 -12.19
CA PRO A 276 -15.96 11.81 -12.29
C PRO A 276 -17.22 12.66 -12.21
N ALA A 277 -18.36 12.17 -12.71
CA ALA A 277 -19.64 12.86 -12.67
C ALA A 277 -20.17 13.10 -11.23
N TYR A 278 -19.80 12.24 -10.30
CA TYR A 278 -20.23 12.28 -8.89
C TYR A 278 -19.19 12.93 -7.96
N GLY A 279 -18.26 13.71 -8.52
CA GLY A 279 -17.24 14.41 -7.75
C GLY A 279 -17.77 15.35 -6.68
N HIS A 280 -18.97 15.89 -6.86
CA HIS A 280 -19.68 16.70 -5.88
C HIS A 280 -20.15 15.86 -4.66
N VAL A 281 -20.31 14.55 -4.81
CA VAL A 281 -20.66 13.61 -3.74
C VAL A 281 -19.39 13.10 -3.05
N TRP A 282 -18.47 12.48 -3.83
CA TRP A 282 -17.31 11.81 -3.23
C TRP A 282 -16.21 12.76 -2.77
N GLY A 283 -16.07 13.95 -3.37
CA GLY A 283 -15.04 14.92 -2.99
C GLY A 283 -15.14 15.34 -1.50
N PRO A 284 -16.30 15.84 -1.04
CA PRO A 284 -16.51 16.17 0.38
C PRO A 284 -16.34 14.96 1.31
N VAL A 285 -16.80 13.76 0.90
CA VAL A 285 -16.62 12.52 1.70
C VAL A 285 -15.13 12.21 1.87
N VAL A 286 -14.35 12.26 0.79
CA VAL A 286 -12.89 12.04 0.84
C VAL A 286 -12.20 13.11 1.68
N ALA A 287 -12.64 14.38 1.62
CA ALA A 287 -12.09 15.46 2.43
C ALA A 287 -12.26 15.20 3.95
N VAL A 288 -13.46 14.79 4.36
CA VAL A 288 -13.76 14.44 5.76
C VAL A 288 -12.96 13.21 6.19
N LEU A 289 -12.95 12.14 5.35
CA LEU A 289 -12.17 10.94 5.64
C LEU A 289 -10.67 11.28 5.79
N ALA A 290 -10.11 12.12 4.91
CA ALA A 290 -8.73 12.55 4.98
C ALA A 290 -8.43 13.29 6.30
N ALA A 291 -9.25 14.30 6.65
CA ALA A 291 -9.08 15.10 7.86
C ALA A 291 -9.14 14.26 9.14
N VAL A 292 -10.16 13.40 9.26
CA VAL A 292 -10.36 12.56 10.45
C VAL A 292 -9.26 11.49 10.54
N THR A 293 -8.87 10.90 9.40
CA THR A 293 -7.82 9.87 9.34
C THR A 293 -6.45 10.43 9.78
N MET A 294 -6.07 11.62 9.28
CA MET A 294 -4.84 12.30 9.72
C MET A 294 -4.88 12.59 11.22
N THR A 295 -5.98 13.16 11.69
CA THR A 295 -6.09 13.65 13.07
C THR A 295 -6.08 12.50 14.06
N LEU A 296 -6.94 11.50 13.89
CA LEU A 296 -6.98 10.33 14.79
C LEU A 296 -5.68 9.52 14.71
N GLY A 297 -5.13 9.32 13.50
CA GLY A 297 -3.88 8.62 13.31
C GLY A 297 -2.72 9.28 14.07
N ASN A 298 -2.54 10.59 13.96
CA ASN A 298 -1.50 11.33 14.64
C ASN A 298 -1.71 11.40 16.17
N LEU A 299 -2.93 11.68 16.64
CA LEU A 299 -3.22 11.76 18.07
C LEU A 299 -3.00 10.43 18.78
N LEU A 300 -3.38 9.31 18.13
CA LEU A 300 -3.19 7.99 18.70
C LEU A 300 -1.74 7.51 18.57
N ALA A 301 -0.99 7.94 17.55
CA ALA A 301 0.45 7.70 17.45
C ALA A 301 1.24 8.29 18.63
N LEU A 302 0.85 9.47 19.13
CA LEU A 302 1.46 10.11 20.31
C LEU A 302 1.44 9.24 21.57
N ARG A 303 0.44 8.37 21.71
CA ARG A 303 0.25 7.53 22.90
C ARG A 303 0.93 6.16 22.80
N GLN A 304 1.55 5.84 21.66
CA GLN A 304 2.15 4.53 21.46
C GLN A 304 3.50 4.41 22.16
N ARG A 305 3.75 3.20 22.70
CA ARG A 305 4.99 2.84 23.40
C ARG A 305 5.78 1.75 22.67
N THR A 306 5.18 1.07 21.71
CA THR A 306 5.81 0.02 20.90
C THR A 306 6.06 0.53 19.48
N ALA A 307 7.19 0.14 18.89
CA ALA A 307 7.62 0.60 17.57
C ALA A 307 6.60 0.27 16.47
N ILE A 308 6.10 -0.95 16.45
CA ILE A 308 5.16 -1.41 15.41
C ILE A 308 3.80 -0.71 15.52
N ARG A 309 3.26 -0.53 16.74
CA ARG A 309 1.99 0.21 16.88
C ARG A 309 2.14 1.69 16.53
N LEU A 310 3.30 2.30 16.84
CA LEU A 310 3.57 3.66 16.41
C LEU A 310 3.59 3.75 14.88
N LEU A 311 4.30 2.83 14.19
CA LEU A 311 4.33 2.79 12.72
C LEU A 311 2.93 2.49 12.14
N ALA A 312 2.10 1.68 12.80
CA ALA A 312 0.72 1.42 12.38
C ALA A 312 -0.14 2.69 12.40
N TRP A 313 -0.15 3.42 13.52
CA TRP A 313 -0.90 4.68 13.64
C TRP A 313 -0.34 5.78 12.75
N SER A 314 0.99 5.83 12.61
CA SER A 314 1.67 6.66 11.62
C SER A 314 1.17 6.33 10.20
N SER A 315 1.11 5.05 9.84
CA SER A 315 0.62 4.59 8.53
C SER A 315 -0.85 4.98 8.27
N ILE A 316 -1.69 5.00 9.30
CA ILE A 316 -3.06 5.51 9.22
C ILE A 316 -3.05 7.02 8.97
N ALA A 317 -2.28 7.79 9.74
CA ALA A 317 -2.15 9.23 9.53
C ALA A 317 -1.67 9.57 8.10
N GLN A 318 -0.67 8.84 7.60
CA GLN A 318 -0.13 9.02 6.25
C GLN A 318 -1.18 8.72 5.16
N SER A 319 -2.11 7.77 5.39
CA SER A 319 -3.24 7.56 4.46
C SER A 319 -4.11 8.80 4.32
N GLY A 320 -4.31 9.55 5.40
CA GLY A 320 -5.05 10.82 5.34
C GLY A 320 -4.37 11.85 4.44
N TYR A 321 -3.04 11.96 4.47
CA TYR A 321 -2.30 12.82 3.54
C TYR A 321 -2.40 12.36 2.09
N MET A 322 -2.40 11.03 1.85
CA MET A 322 -2.57 10.47 0.51
C MET A 322 -3.99 10.70 -0.05
N LEU A 323 -5.01 10.73 0.82
CA LEU A 323 -6.40 11.02 0.44
C LEU A 323 -6.63 12.49 0.14
N ALA A 324 -5.93 13.41 0.81
CA ALA A 324 -6.20 14.84 0.77
C ALA A 324 -6.22 15.45 -0.65
N PRO A 325 -5.31 15.12 -1.58
CA PRO A 325 -5.38 15.63 -2.94
C PRO A 325 -6.67 15.21 -3.66
N LEU A 326 -7.14 13.98 -3.48
CA LEU A 326 -8.35 13.47 -4.14
C LEU A 326 -9.61 14.24 -3.71
N ALA A 327 -9.59 14.89 -2.54
CA ALA A 327 -10.70 15.72 -2.06
C ALA A 327 -11.06 16.92 -2.95
N VAL A 328 -10.16 17.32 -3.87
CA VAL A 328 -10.40 18.44 -4.79
C VAL A 328 -11.47 18.15 -5.84
N GLY A 329 -11.85 16.88 -5.98
CA GLY A 329 -12.86 16.48 -6.96
C GLY A 329 -12.35 16.51 -8.41
N PRO A 330 -13.28 16.48 -9.40
CA PRO A 330 -12.91 16.25 -10.79
C PRO A 330 -12.24 17.46 -11.49
N ARG A 331 -12.34 18.68 -10.93
CA ARG A 331 -11.85 19.90 -11.59
C ARG A 331 -10.34 19.91 -11.83
N ARG A 332 -9.56 19.30 -10.93
CA ARG A 332 -8.08 19.16 -11.01
C ARG A 332 -7.65 17.74 -10.73
N LEU A 333 -8.42 16.79 -11.24
CA LEU A 333 -8.23 15.38 -10.95
C LEU A 333 -6.85 14.85 -11.40
N PRO A 334 -6.30 15.19 -12.58
CA PRO A 334 -4.96 14.75 -12.96
C PRO A 334 -3.87 15.21 -11.96
N GLU A 335 -3.90 16.48 -11.55
CA GLU A 335 -2.95 17.01 -10.55
C GLU A 335 -3.11 16.32 -9.18
N ALA A 336 -4.35 16.02 -8.78
CA ALA A 336 -4.65 15.32 -7.54
C ALA A 336 -4.17 13.86 -7.57
N VAL A 337 -4.39 13.18 -8.68
CA VAL A 337 -3.91 11.83 -8.96
C VAL A 337 -2.39 11.79 -8.90
N ALA A 338 -1.71 12.70 -9.62
CA ALA A 338 -0.27 12.85 -9.62
C ALA A 338 0.29 13.04 -8.19
N ALA A 339 -0.33 13.92 -7.40
CA ALA A 339 0.09 14.18 -6.02
C ALA A 339 -0.08 12.94 -5.12
N THR A 340 -1.19 12.23 -5.26
CA THR A 340 -1.45 10.98 -4.51
C THR A 340 -0.43 9.91 -4.86
N ILE A 341 -0.16 9.68 -6.14
CA ILE A 341 0.82 8.69 -6.62
C ILE A 341 2.22 9.02 -6.10
N ALA A 342 2.64 10.29 -6.23
CA ALA A 342 3.93 10.76 -5.75
C ALA A 342 4.09 10.47 -4.25
N TYR A 343 3.06 10.78 -3.45
CA TYR A 343 3.10 10.53 -2.02
C TYR A 343 3.19 9.04 -1.70
N VAL A 344 2.38 8.20 -2.36
CA VAL A 344 2.40 6.73 -2.16
C VAL A 344 3.78 6.16 -2.48
N ALA A 345 4.39 6.56 -3.59
CA ALA A 345 5.71 6.07 -4.00
C ALA A 345 6.81 6.48 -3.01
N LEU A 346 6.85 7.74 -2.59
CA LEU A 346 7.82 8.24 -1.61
C LEU A 346 7.59 7.60 -0.23
N TYR A 347 6.34 7.50 0.21
CA TYR A 347 5.97 6.84 1.46
C TYR A 347 6.40 5.37 1.48
N ALA A 348 6.27 4.65 0.37
CA ALA A 348 6.65 3.24 0.28
C ALA A 348 8.10 3.03 0.73
N VAL A 349 9.02 3.87 0.26
CA VAL A 349 10.44 3.78 0.60
C VAL A 349 10.70 4.17 2.06
N MET A 350 10.13 5.30 2.52
CA MET A 350 10.33 5.78 3.91
C MET A 350 9.84 4.78 4.95
N ASN A 351 8.62 4.30 4.75
CA ASN A 351 7.96 3.44 5.72
C ASN A 351 8.57 2.04 5.72
N LEU A 352 8.85 1.48 4.52
CA LEU A 352 9.46 0.16 4.40
C LEU A 352 10.88 0.15 4.98
N GLY A 353 11.63 1.24 4.81
CA GLY A 353 12.93 1.42 5.43
C GLY A 353 12.87 1.44 6.95
N ALA A 354 11.90 2.17 7.53
CA ALA A 354 11.68 2.16 8.97
C ALA A 354 11.33 0.76 9.49
N PHE A 355 10.41 0.04 8.81
CA PHE A 355 10.10 -1.35 9.13
C PHE A 355 11.32 -2.27 9.01
N ALA A 356 12.15 -2.11 7.98
CA ALA A 356 13.33 -2.95 7.76
C ALA A 356 14.34 -2.83 8.93
N VAL A 357 14.56 -1.61 9.44
CA VAL A 357 15.43 -1.42 10.61
C VAL A 357 14.78 -1.99 11.86
N VAL A 358 13.49 -1.75 12.08
CA VAL A 358 12.77 -2.28 13.27
C VAL A 358 12.77 -3.81 13.28
N ILE A 359 12.55 -4.46 12.14
CA ILE A 359 12.58 -5.93 12.00
C ILE A 359 14.01 -6.46 12.21
N GLY A 360 15.00 -5.78 11.63
CA GLY A 360 16.38 -6.24 11.66
C GLY A 360 17.08 -6.11 13.00
N TYR A 361 16.77 -5.04 13.72
CA TYR A 361 17.49 -4.64 14.93
C TYR A 361 16.61 -4.62 16.19
N GLY A 362 15.37 -5.08 16.11
CA GLY A 362 14.50 -5.24 17.26
C GLY A 362 15.06 -6.23 18.29
N ALA A 363 14.58 -6.12 19.52
CA ALA A 363 15.03 -6.96 20.63
C ALA A 363 14.76 -8.44 20.37
N ARG A 364 15.80 -9.27 20.51
CA ARG A 364 15.73 -10.72 20.27
C ARG A 364 14.76 -11.38 21.25
N GLY A 365 13.85 -12.19 20.75
CA GLY A 365 12.85 -12.89 21.57
C GLY A 365 11.68 -12.03 22.06
N LYS A 366 11.69 -10.72 21.82
CA LYS A 366 10.55 -9.84 22.11
C LYS A 366 9.70 -9.66 20.86
N ARG A 367 8.46 -10.08 20.95
CA ARG A 367 7.45 -9.83 19.89
C ARG A 367 7.12 -8.36 19.73
N PHE A 368 7.08 -7.62 20.84
CA PHE A 368 6.68 -6.22 20.88
C PHE A 368 7.86 -5.36 21.38
N ALA A 369 8.72 -4.95 20.43
CA ALA A 369 9.80 -4.05 20.76
C ALA A 369 9.24 -2.67 21.20
N ALA A 370 9.57 -2.26 22.42
CA ALA A 370 9.26 -0.94 22.92
C ALA A 370 10.13 0.11 22.20
N LEU A 371 9.66 1.36 22.14
CA LEU A 371 10.47 2.46 21.60
C LEU A 371 11.79 2.62 22.37
N ASP A 372 11.78 2.35 23.68
CA ASP A 372 12.96 2.43 24.54
C ASP A 372 13.95 1.26 24.32
N ASP A 373 13.54 0.14 23.71
CA ASP A 373 14.46 -0.93 23.33
C ASP A 373 15.45 -0.48 22.23
N PHE A 374 15.11 0.57 21.46
CA PHE A 374 15.97 1.19 20.46
C PHE A 374 16.85 2.34 21.01
N ARG A 375 16.75 2.63 22.31
CA ARG A 375 17.53 3.71 22.93
C ARG A 375 19.03 3.43 22.81
N GLY A 376 19.78 4.39 22.29
CA GLY A 376 21.21 4.26 22.08
C GLY A 376 21.61 3.43 20.84
N LEU A 377 20.65 3.06 19.96
CA LEU A 377 20.96 2.29 18.75
C LEU A 377 22.02 2.99 17.89
N ALA A 378 21.99 4.31 17.76
CA ALA A 378 22.97 5.08 16.99
C ALA A 378 24.36 5.05 17.59
N ARG A 379 24.51 4.78 18.90
CA ARG A 379 25.79 4.64 19.57
C ARG A 379 26.37 3.24 19.46
N THR A 380 25.51 2.22 19.57
CA THR A 380 25.93 0.81 19.52
C THR A 380 26.03 0.28 18.09
N ARG A 381 25.18 0.76 17.18
CA ARG A 381 25.12 0.38 15.77
C ARG A 381 24.83 1.61 14.89
N PRO A 382 25.87 2.45 14.63
CA PRO A 382 25.71 3.78 14.03
C PRO A 382 24.93 3.77 12.71
N ALA A 383 25.23 2.85 11.80
CA ALA A 383 24.57 2.78 10.50
C ALA A 383 23.06 2.49 10.62
N ALA A 384 22.67 1.57 11.51
CA ALA A 384 21.26 1.24 11.72
C ALA A 384 20.49 2.37 12.42
N GLY A 385 21.10 2.95 13.44
CA GLY A 385 20.53 4.09 14.16
C GLY A 385 20.38 5.32 13.27
N ALA A 386 21.37 5.63 12.45
CA ALA A 386 21.31 6.71 11.47
C ALA A 386 20.25 6.45 10.39
N ALA A 387 20.15 5.21 9.86
CA ALA A 387 19.12 4.83 8.89
C ALA A 387 17.72 4.99 9.47
N LEU A 388 17.45 4.49 10.69
CA LEU A 388 16.13 4.64 11.31
C LEU A 388 15.81 6.11 11.58
N ALA A 389 16.76 6.89 12.11
CA ALA A 389 16.59 8.32 12.33
C ALA A 389 16.27 9.05 11.01
N PHE A 390 16.96 8.71 9.93
CA PHE A 390 16.73 9.28 8.61
C PHE A 390 15.31 8.96 8.09
N PHE A 391 14.86 7.71 8.18
CA PHE A 391 13.49 7.35 7.77
C PHE A 391 12.42 8.03 8.62
N LEU A 392 12.65 8.18 9.93
CA LEU A 392 11.72 8.90 10.81
C LEU A 392 11.66 10.39 10.46
N ILE A 393 12.79 11.02 10.13
CA ILE A 393 12.87 12.42 9.68
C ILE A 393 12.20 12.57 8.30
N CYS A 394 12.37 11.61 7.39
CA CYS A 394 11.63 11.58 6.11
C CYS A 394 10.12 11.49 6.35
N LEU A 395 9.63 10.60 7.21
CA LEU A 395 8.21 10.50 7.56
C LEU A 395 7.67 11.76 8.24
N ALA A 396 8.49 12.44 9.03
CA ALA A 396 8.19 13.74 9.61
C ALA A 396 8.08 14.84 8.54
N GLY A 397 8.85 14.74 7.45
CA GLY A 397 8.89 15.71 6.37
C GLY A 397 9.77 16.90 6.69
N LEU A 398 10.95 16.64 7.30
CA LEU A 398 11.95 17.64 7.64
C LEU A 398 13.28 17.39 6.93
N PRO A 399 14.10 18.42 6.67
CA PRO A 399 15.50 18.24 6.33
C PRO A 399 16.26 17.49 7.45
N PRO A 400 17.19 16.59 7.12
CA PRO A 400 17.70 16.22 5.79
C PRO A 400 16.81 15.23 5.01
N GLY A 401 15.67 14.82 5.52
CA GLY A 401 14.72 13.92 4.85
C GLY A 401 13.88 14.63 3.79
N VAL A 402 14.53 15.29 2.83
CA VAL A 402 13.93 16.18 1.82
C VAL A 402 12.86 15.46 1.01
N MET A 403 13.04 14.17 0.74
CA MET A 403 12.05 13.32 0.05
C MET A 403 10.68 13.35 0.74
N GLY A 404 10.62 13.27 2.07
CA GLY A 404 9.37 13.36 2.83
C GLY A 404 8.75 14.77 2.84
N LEU A 405 9.60 15.81 2.85
CA LEU A 405 9.16 17.18 2.67
C LEU A 405 8.52 17.38 1.29
N PHE A 406 9.16 16.87 0.22
CA PHE A 406 8.62 16.91 -1.13
C PHE A 406 7.26 16.22 -1.24
N ALA A 407 7.13 15.03 -0.66
CA ALA A 407 5.86 14.32 -0.63
C ALA A 407 4.75 15.20 -0.04
N LYS A 408 5.00 15.85 1.10
CA LYS A 408 4.03 16.76 1.73
C LYS A 408 3.76 17.99 0.88
N VAL A 409 4.79 18.66 0.37
CA VAL A 409 4.63 19.88 -0.44
C VAL A 409 3.74 19.61 -1.67
N VAL A 410 3.92 18.48 -2.36
CA VAL A 410 3.13 18.14 -3.55
C VAL A 410 1.65 17.97 -3.19
N VAL A 411 1.33 17.25 -2.11
CA VAL A 411 -0.09 17.07 -1.70
C VAL A 411 -0.69 18.37 -1.15
N PHE A 412 0.08 19.19 -0.43
CA PHE A 412 -0.37 20.52 0.01
C PHE A 412 -0.70 21.42 -1.18
N ARG A 413 0.21 21.49 -2.17
CA ARG A 413 0.02 22.29 -3.38
C ARG A 413 -1.25 21.86 -4.12
N ALA A 414 -1.45 20.57 -4.35
CA ALA A 414 -2.62 20.04 -5.04
C ALA A 414 -3.91 20.38 -4.28
N THR A 415 -3.93 20.22 -2.95
CA THR A 415 -5.10 20.48 -2.10
C THR A 415 -5.48 21.97 -2.09
N VAL A 416 -4.49 22.86 -1.96
CA VAL A 416 -4.71 24.33 -1.99
C VAL A 416 -5.15 24.78 -3.38
N ALA A 417 -4.47 24.35 -4.44
CA ALA A 417 -4.81 24.68 -5.82
C ALA A 417 -6.22 24.19 -6.22
N GLY A 418 -6.67 23.09 -5.59
CA GLY A 418 -8.03 22.56 -5.75
C GLY A 418 -9.12 23.30 -4.96
N GLY A 419 -8.75 24.34 -4.18
CA GLY A 419 -9.71 25.16 -3.42
C GLY A 419 -10.14 24.55 -2.07
N VAL A 420 -9.53 23.45 -1.61
CA VAL A 420 -9.87 22.79 -0.32
C VAL A 420 -8.91 23.29 0.77
N THR A 421 -8.79 24.62 0.92
CA THR A 421 -7.81 25.28 1.81
C THR A 421 -7.97 24.88 3.28
N TRP A 422 -9.22 24.68 3.76
CA TRP A 422 -9.45 24.23 5.13
C TRP A 422 -8.76 22.90 5.44
N LEU A 423 -8.74 21.97 4.45
CA LEU A 423 -8.08 20.68 4.59
C LEU A 423 -6.56 20.83 4.64
N ALA A 424 -6.00 21.78 3.86
CA ALA A 424 -4.58 22.12 3.93
C ALA A 424 -4.19 22.66 5.33
N VAL A 425 -5.05 23.44 5.98
CA VAL A 425 -4.83 23.87 7.39
C VAL A 425 -4.82 22.66 8.32
N VAL A 426 -5.78 21.73 8.18
CA VAL A 426 -5.78 20.48 8.95
C VAL A 426 -4.49 19.66 8.70
N MET A 427 -4.03 19.57 7.45
CA MET A 427 -2.76 18.92 7.11
C MET A 427 -1.57 19.57 7.82
N ALA A 428 -1.52 20.90 7.86
CA ALA A 428 -0.44 21.66 8.52
C ALA A 428 -0.39 21.37 10.03
N VAL A 429 -1.53 21.47 10.70
CA VAL A 429 -1.65 21.16 12.14
C VAL A 429 -1.22 19.71 12.42
N ASN A 430 -1.72 18.76 11.63
CA ASN A 430 -1.37 17.35 11.76
C ASN A 430 0.11 17.07 11.47
N THR A 431 0.74 17.83 10.57
CA THR A 431 2.18 17.73 10.33
C THR A 431 2.95 18.08 11.60
N VAL A 432 2.57 19.17 12.28
CA VAL A 432 3.20 19.56 13.56
C VAL A 432 3.03 18.49 14.64
N ILE A 433 1.83 17.90 14.75
CA ILE A 433 1.59 16.80 15.69
C ILE A 433 2.50 15.60 15.36
N GLY A 434 2.62 15.26 14.08
CA GLY A 434 3.46 14.16 13.60
C GLY A 434 4.95 14.35 13.90
N LEU A 435 5.44 15.58 13.78
CA LEU A 435 6.84 15.92 14.10
C LEU A 435 7.23 15.46 15.51
N TYR A 436 6.35 15.65 16.48
CA TYR A 436 6.67 15.34 17.86
C TYR A 436 7.05 13.88 18.08
N TYR A 437 6.23 12.92 17.68
CA TYR A 437 6.51 11.52 17.97
C TYR A 437 7.64 10.94 17.11
N TYR A 438 7.82 11.41 15.88
CA TYR A 438 8.96 10.99 15.04
C TYR A 438 10.27 11.50 15.60
N LEU A 439 10.35 12.79 15.95
CA LEU A 439 11.57 13.38 16.52
C LEU A 439 11.86 12.86 17.93
N ALA A 440 10.83 12.65 18.75
CA ALA A 440 10.99 12.05 20.06
C ALA A 440 11.56 10.61 19.99
N TRP A 441 11.14 9.83 18.99
CA TRP A 441 11.73 8.52 18.78
C TRP A 441 13.14 8.61 18.19
N ALA A 442 13.36 9.45 17.19
CA ALA A 442 14.70 9.69 16.62
C ALA A 442 15.70 10.14 17.70
N ALA A 443 15.32 11.06 18.59
CA ALA A 443 16.18 11.50 19.69
C ALA A 443 16.58 10.35 20.63
N ARG A 444 15.69 9.40 20.91
CA ARG A 444 16.01 8.22 21.74
C ARG A 444 17.10 7.36 21.12
N LEU A 445 17.23 7.31 19.80
CA LEU A 445 18.26 6.52 19.12
C LEU A 445 19.67 7.02 19.46
N PHE A 446 19.85 8.31 19.73
CA PHE A 446 21.12 8.95 20.07
C PHE A 446 21.37 9.10 21.58
N ALA A 447 20.35 8.84 22.40
CA ALA A 447 20.47 8.92 23.86
C ALA A 447 21.43 7.85 24.40
N ALA A 448 21.87 7.98 25.66
CA ALA A 448 22.67 6.94 26.29
C ALA A 448 21.86 5.64 26.38
N PRO A 449 22.47 4.46 26.15
CA PRO A 449 21.82 3.18 26.38
C PRO A 449 21.21 3.11 27.78
N ALA A 450 20.08 2.42 27.93
CA ALA A 450 19.50 2.25 29.25
C ALA A 450 20.38 1.32 30.09
N GLU A 451 20.83 1.76 31.24
CA GLU A 451 21.46 0.94 32.26
C GLU A 451 20.39 0.06 32.93
N ARG A 452 20.02 -1.04 32.28
CA ARG A 452 19.15 -2.05 32.87
C ARG A 452 19.89 -3.36 32.95
N PRO A 453 19.84 -4.07 34.11
CA PRO A 453 20.46 -5.41 34.26
C PRO A 453 19.95 -6.44 33.23
N SER A 454 18.80 -6.18 32.63
CA SER A 454 18.16 -7.01 31.61
C SER A 454 17.96 -6.27 30.28
N ALA A 455 18.93 -5.44 29.87
CA ALA A 455 18.86 -4.79 28.56
C ALA A 455 18.72 -5.88 27.47
N PRO A 456 17.68 -5.82 26.61
CA PRO A 456 17.49 -6.83 25.60
C PRO A 456 18.67 -6.83 24.61
N VAL A 457 19.22 -8.00 24.35
CA VAL A 457 20.24 -8.17 23.33
C VAL A 457 19.61 -7.85 21.98
N LEU A 458 20.08 -6.79 21.34
CA LEU A 458 19.65 -6.45 20.00
C LEU A 458 20.03 -7.58 19.03
N ALA A 459 19.10 -7.93 18.16
CA ALA A 459 19.35 -8.95 17.18
C ALA A 459 20.44 -8.52 16.19
N GLU A 460 21.30 -9.46 15.77
CA GLU A 460 22.18 -9.22 14.63
C GLU A 460 21.43 -9.57 13.35
N PRO A 461 21.27 -8.61 12.42
CA PRO A 461 20.57 -8.85 11.18
C PRO A 461 21.39 -9.78 10.28
N GLY A 462 20.71 -10.76 9.69
CA GLY A 462 21.29 -11.57 8.61
C GLY A 462 21.59 -10.73 7.35
N PRO A 463 22.32 -11.31 6.36
CA PRO A 463 22.70 -10.57 5.15
C PRO A 463 21.49 -10.06 4.35
N ALA A 464 20.41 -10.81 4.27
CA ALA A 464 19.19 -10.40 3.57
C ALA A 464 18.54 -9.15 4.19
N VAL A 465 18.46 -9.10 5.51
CA VAL A 465 17.91 -7.91 6.22
C VAL A 465 18.82 -6.71 6.05
N ARG A 466 20.15 -6.90 6.10
CA ARG A 466 21.12 -5.83 5.81
C ARG A 466 20.97 -5.30 4.39
N ALA A 467 20.77 -6.20 3.41
CA ALA A 467 20.50 -5.81 2.03
C ALA A 467 19.18 -5.02 1.90
N ALA A 468 18.12 -5.43 2.61
CA ALA A 468 16.84 -4.71 2.62
C ALA A 468 16.99 -3.29 3.20
N VAL A 469 17.70 -3.13 4.32
CA VAL A 469 17.98 -1.81 4.93
C VAL A 469 18.84 -0.96 3.99
N ALA A 470 19.89 -1.54 3.39
CA ALA A 470 20.77 -0.83 2.46
C ALA A 470 20.01 -0.38 1.20
N ALA A 471 19.19 -1.25 0.61
CA ALA A 471 18.40 -0.93 -0.58
C ALA A 471 17.38 0.19 -0.32
N THR A 472 16.65 0.12 0.80
CA THR A 472 15.70 1.18 1.18
C THR A 472 16.41 2.48 1.53
N ALA A 473 17.55 2.45 2.21
CA ALA A 473 18.34 3.64 2.50
C ALA A 473 18.93 4.28 1.24
N ALA A 474 19.46 3.47 0.33
CA ALA A 474 19.95 3.95 -0.98
C ALA A 474 18.81 4.58 -1.79
N GLY A 475 17.65 3.93 -1.87
CA GLY A 475 16.47 4.47 -2.54
C GLY A 475 16.02 5.80 -1.92
N ALA A 476 16.00 5.89 -0.59
CA ALA A 476 15.64 7.13 0.11
C ALA A 476 16.64 8.26 -0.13
N LEU A 477 17.94 7.96 -0.18
CA LEU A 477 18.98 8.94 -0.51
C LEU A 477 18.85 9.42 -1.95
N VAL A 478 18.66 8.51 -2.92
CA VAL A 478 18.45 8.86 -4.34
C VAL A 478 17.24 9.77 -4.49
N LEU A 479 16.10 9.42 -3.88
CA LEU A 479 14.88 10.20 -3.94
C LEU A 479 14.93 11.51 -3.12
N THR A 480 15.86 11.64 -2.18
CA THR A 480 16.15 12.90 -1.49
C THR A 480 16.93 13.86 -2.38
N VAL A 481 17.91 13.35 -3.14
CA VAL A 481 18.74 14.15 -4.06
C VAL A 481 18.01 14.44 -5.37
N ALA A 482 17.25 13.49 -5.88
CA ALA A 482 16.57 13.57 -7.17
C ALA A 482 15.06 13.25 -7.06
N PRO A 483 14.26 14.02 -6.30
CA PRO A 483 12.82 13.78 -6.16
C PRO A 483 12.06 13.96 -7.48
N GLN A 484 12.65 14.72 -8.43
CA GLN A 484 12.12 14.89 -9.78
C GLN A 484 11.94 13.58 -10.56
N LEU A 485 12.70 12.52 -10.23
CA LEU A 485 12.51 11.20 -10.86
C LEU A 485 11.10 10.66 -10.64
N VAL A 486 10.59 10.78 -9.40
CA VAL A 486 9.21 10.40 -9.09
C VAL A 486 8.22 11.36 -9.74
N LEU A 487 8.47 12.67 -9.67
CA LEU A 487 7.54 13.66 -10.23
C LEU A 487 7.38 13.53 -11.75
N GLN A 488 8.47 13.27 -12.48
CA GLN A 488 8.43 13.04 -13.93
C GLN A 488 7.68 11.76 -14.29
N ALA A 489 7.97 10.65 -13.58
CA ALA A 489 7.26 9.40 -13.79
C ALA A 489 5.75 9.52 -13.50
N VAL A 490 5.39 10.28 -12.47
CA VAL A 490 4.00 10.50 -12.06
C VAL A 490 3.24 11.41 -13.04
N THR A 491 3.88 12.46 -13.57
CA THR A 491 3.24 13.33 -14.59
C THR A 491 3.02 12.60 -15.92
N ALA A 492 3.80 11.61 -16.26
CA ALA A 492 3.56 10.74 -17.41
C ALA A 492 2.41 9.76 -17.16
N ALA A 493 2.15 9.40 -15.90
CA ALA A 493 1.18 8.40 -15.47
C ALA A 493 -0.20 8.98 -15.08
N SER A 494 -0.32 10.30 -14.93
CA SER A 494 -1.57 11.00 -14.55
C SER A 494 -2.27 11.60 -15.77
#